data_265845ee16f811181318ef4686bc85f2
#
_entry.id   265845ee16f811181318ef4686bc85f2
#
_cell.length_a   1.000
_cell.length_b   1.000
_cell.length_c   1.000
_cell.angle_alpha   90.00
_cell.angle_beta   90.00
_cell.angle_gamma   90.00
#
_symmetry.space_group_name_H-M   'P 1'
#
loop_
_entity.id
_entity.type
_entity.pdbx_description
1 polymer ?
#
loop_
_entity_poly.entity_id
_entity_poly.type
_entity_poly.pdbx_seq_one_letter_code
_entity_poly.pdbx_strand_id
1 'polypeptide(L)'
;MKKIFLILILFFGSISILNAEGNRIIAGNKDAKITIIAYESLTCSHCADFHKNVYPQLKKDYIDTGLVKIEFRHFPLDVAAFNASKISQCKSNESLKILNSLYSNQQAWVRGKNVEEINDNLKTFIKNQGFDLDFEKCINDKKIEDYVLNLSLIHI
;
A
#
# COMPACT_ATOMS: atom_id res chain seq x y z
N MET A 1 -2.82 68.06 -8.27
CA MET A 1 -2.48 67.14 -7.18
C MET A 1 -3.02 65.78 -7.55
N LYS A 2 -2.18 64.89 -8.09
CA LYS A 2 -2.56 63.56 -8.56
C LYS A 2 -2.49 62.58 -7.39
N LYS A 3 -3.61 62.01 -6.97
CA LYS A 3 -3.66 60.93 -5.97
C LYS A 3 -3.28 59.62 -6.64
N ILE A 4 -2.13 59.09 -6.31
CA ILE A 4 -1.68 57.75 -6.72
C ILE A 4 -2.36 56.77 -5.81
N PHE A 5 -3.29 55.95 -6.39
CA PHE A 5 -3.92 54.81 -5.69
C PHE A 5 -3.00 53.62 -5.82
N LEU A 6 -2.34 53.28 -4.70
CA LEU A 6 -1.46 52.10 -4.61
C LEU A 6 -2.39 50.88 -4.39
N ILE A 7 -2.61 50.12 -5.45
CA ILE A 7 -3.34 48.82 -5.35
C ILE A 7 -2.35 47.76 -4.86
N LEU A 8 -2.46 47.42 -3.58
CA LEU A 8 -1.73 46.30 -2.99
C LEU A 8 -2.44 45.00 -3.37
N ILE A 9 -1.96 44.35 -4.42
CA ILE A 9 -2.46 43.01 -4.80
C ILE A 9 -1.83 42.02 -3.81
N LEU A 10 -2.61 41.63 -2.80
CA LEU A 10 -2.29 40.47 -1.96
C LEU A 10 -2.42 39.19 -2.79
N PHE A 11 -1.28 38.72 -3.28
CA PHE A 11 -1.16 37.39 -3.88
C PHE A 11 -1.33 36.36 -2.75
N PHE A 12 -2.55 35.96 -2.45
CA PHE A 12 -2.81 34.77 -1.65
C PHE A 12 -2.46 33.57 -2.55
N GLY A 13 -1.20 33.20 -2.54
CA GLY A 13 -0.74 31.95 -3.08
C GLY A 13 -1.45 30.82 -2.32
N SER A 14 -2.45 30.21 -2.92
CA SER A 14 -3.04 28.97 -2.43
C SER A 14 -1.91 27.94 -2.39
N ILE A 15 -1.32 27.72 -1.21
CA ILE A 15 -0.48 26.56 -0.96
C ILE A 15 -1.42 25.37 -1.02
N SER A 16 -1.53 24.78 -2.21
CA SER A 16 -2.10 23.44 -2.34
C SER A 16 -1.17 22.53 -1.54
N ILE A 17 -1.57 22.23 -0.31
CA ILE A 17 -0.99 21.10 0.42
C ILE A 17 -1.33 19.90 -0.46
N LEU A 18 -0.36 19.44 -1.26
CA LEU A 18 -0.43 18.12 -1.89
C LEU A 18 -0.50 17.13 -0.72
N ASN A 19 -1.72 16.82 -0.33
CA ASN A 19 -1.96 15.60 0.41
C ASN A 19 -1.53 14.47 -0.51
N ALA A 20 -0.33 13.98 -0.32
CA ALA A 20 0.07 12.66 -0.79
C ALA A 20 -0.73 11.63 0.04
N GLU A 21 -2.05 11.67 -0.07
CA GLU A 21 -2.92 10.57 0.30
C GLU A 21 -2.71 9.49 -0.76
N GLY A 22 -1.53 8.88 -0.71
CA GLY A 22 -1.32 7.60 -1.33
C GLY A 22 -2.37 6.65 -0.76
N ASN A 23 -2.77 5.69 -1.55
CA ASN A 23 -3.79 4.71 -1.24
C ASN A 23 -3.43 3.88 -0.01
N ARG A 24 -3.78 4.38 1.18
CA ARG A 24 -3.57 3.64 2.42
C ARG A 24 -4.38 2.35 2.38
N ILE A 25 -3.74 1.24 2.67
CA ILE A 25 -4.41 -0.06 2.80
C ILE A 25 -4.95 -0.16 4.22
N ILE A 26 -6.26 0.03 4.38
CA ILE A 26 -6.92 0.06 5.69
C ILE A 26 -7.99 -1.03 5.73
N ALA A 27 -8.02 -1.79 6.82
CA ALA A 27 -9.12 -2.67 7.17
C ALA A 27 -9.84 -2.14 8.42
N GLY A 28 -11.17 -2.14 8.38
CA GLY A 28 -12.03 -1.68 9.46
C GLY A 28 -12.67 -0.32 9.20
N ASN A 29 -13.38 0.18 10.22
CA ASN A 29 -14.05 1.46 10.17
C ASN A 29 -13.01 2.59 10.20
N LYS A 30 -13.04 3.49 9.21
CA LYS A 30 -12.12 4.65 9.15
C LYS A 30 -12.20 5.55 10.39
N ASP A 31 -13.35 5.59 11.06
CA ASP A 31 -13.60 6.39 12.24
C ASP A 31 -13.30 5.65 13.56
N ALA A 32 -12.74 4.42 13.50
CA ALA A 32 -12.32 3.68 14.68
C ALA A 32 -11.29 4.48 15.49
N LYS A 33 -11.49 4.50 16.82
CA LYS A 33 -10.65 5.30 17.74
C LYS A 33 -9.23 4.78 17.87
N ILE A 34 -9.05 3.47 17.69
CA ILE A 34 -7.74 2.82 17.79
C ILE A 34 -7.26 2.49 16.38
N THR A 35 -6.03 2.87 16.07
CA THR A 35 -5.36 2.54 14.82
C THR A 35 -4.14 1.68 15.13
N ILE A 36 -4.11 0.47 14.57
CA ILE A 36 -2.90 -0.35 14.53
C ILE A 36 -2.20 -0.04 13.21
N ILE A 37 -0.91 0.25 13.25
CA ILE A 37 -0.08 0.42 12.06
C ILE A 37 0.83 -0.79 11.97
N ALA A 38 0.70 -1.59 10.91
CA ALA A 38 1.50 -2.76 10.64
C ALA A 38 2.48 -2.48 9.50
N TYR A 39 3.79 -2.52 9.80
CA TYR A 39 4.84 -2.43 8.80
C TYR A 39 5.25 -3.84 8.38
N GLU A 40 5.09 -4.15 7.10
CA GLU A 40 5.16 -5.53 6.64
C GLU A 40 5.86 -5.67 5.29
N SER A 41 6.59 -6.78 5.11
CA SER A 41 7.18 -7.17 3.85
C SER A 41 6.45 -8.38 3.26
N LEU A 42 6.10 -8.30 1.98
CA LEU A 42 5.36 -9.36 1.28
C LEU A 42 6.16 -10.65 1.08
N THR A 43 7.50 -10.62 1.22
CA THR A 43 8.34 -11.82 1.20
C THR A 43 8.64 -12.38 2.59
N CYS A 44 8.28 -11.66 3.65
CA CYS A 44 8.52 -12.11 5.03
C CYS A 44 7.53 -13.21 5.43
N SER A 45 8.05 -14.40 5.79
CA SER A 45 7.23 -15.54 6.23
C SER A 45 6.46 -15.27 7.51
N HIS A 46 7.06 -14.54 8.46
CA HIS A 46 6.38 -14.15 9.71
C HIS A 46 5.22 -13.19 9.49
N CYS A 47 5.32 -12.30 8.48
CA CYS A 47 4.21 -11.45 8.09
C CYS A 47 3.07 -12.31 7.48
N ALA A 48 3.40 -13.28 6.63
CA ALA A 48 2.40 -14.22 6.12
C ALA A 48 1.75 -15.05 7.23
N ASP A 49 2.51 -15.49 8.23
CA ASP A 49 1.98 -16.19 9.40
C ASP A 49 1.05 -15.31 10.23
N PHE A 50 1.36 -14.02 10.40
CA PHE A 50 0.45 -13.06 11.03
C PHE A 50 -0.88 -12.99 10.27
N HIS A 51 -0.85 -12.81 8.95
CA HIS A 51 -2.05 -12.74 8.14
C HIS A 51 -2.88 -14.04 8.15
N LYS A 52 -2.22 -15.19 8.29
CA LYS A 52 -2.88 -16.50 8.33
C LYS A 52 -3.45 -16.84 9.70
N ASN A 53 -2.69 -16.57 10.77
CA ASN A 53 -2.96 -17.16 12.09
C ASN A 53 -3.44 -16.13 13.12
N VAL A 54 -3.12 -14.83 12.97
CA VAL A 54 -3.44 -13.79 13.96
C VAL A 54 -4.48 -12.80 13.43
N TYR A 55 -4.28 -12.30 12.23
CA TYR A 55 -5.14 -11.27 11.64
C TYR A 55 -6.62 -11.68 11.55
N PRO A 56 -7.01 -12.93 11.21
CA PRO A 56 -8.42 -13.31 11.16
C PRO A 56 -9.14 -13.18 12.50
N GLN A 57 -8.47 -13.54 13.62
CA GLN A 57 -9.03 -13.39 14.95
C GLN A 57 -9.08 -11.91 15.37
N LEU A 58 -8.00 -11.15 15.14
CA LEU A 58 -7.97 -9.71 15.36
C LEU A 58 -9.07 -8.99 14.59
N LYS A 59 -9.29 -9.41 13.33
CA LYS A 59 -10.34 -8.87 12.48
C LYS A 59 -11.72 -9.11 13.08
N LYS A 60 -12.01 -10.35 13.45
CA LYS A 60 -13.30 -10.76 14.01
C LYS A 60 -13.60 -10.05 15.33
N ASP A 61 -12.64 -10.01 16.24
CA ASP A 61 -12.88 -9.58 17.62
C ASP A 61 -12.85 -8.05 17.79
N TYR A 62 -12.11 -7.33 16.93
CA TYR A 62 -11.86 -5.90 17.13
C TYR A 62 -12.13 -5.04 15.90
N ILE A 63 -11.76 -5.51 14.70
CA ILE A 63 -11.88 -4.69 13.48
C ILE A 63 -13.32 -4.67 12.99
N ASP A 64 -13.97 -5.83 12.90
CA ASP A 64 -15.35 -5.95 12.44
C ASP A 64 -16.36 -5.37 13.45
N THR A 65 -15.97 -5.24 14.71
CA THR A 65 -16.77 -4.55 15.75
C THR A 65 -16.67 -3.02 15.67
N GLY A 66 -15.77 -2.50 14.84
CA GLY A 66 -15.53 -1.06 14.69
C GLY A 66 -14.67 -0.42 15.78
N LEU A 67 -14.17 -1.19 16.75
CA LEU A 67 -13.30 -0.69 17.81
C LEU A 67 -11.93 -0.29 17.32
N VAL A 68 -11.38 -1.06 16.38
CA VAL A 68 -10.03 -0.94 15.85
C VAL A 68 -10.08 -0.84 14.33
N LYS A 69 -9.16 -0.08 13.74
CA LYS A 69 -8.76 -0.21 12.35
C LYS A 69 -7.29 -0.58 12.26
N ILE A 70 -6.92 -1.30 11.22
CA ILE A 70 -5.52 -1.59 10.92
C ILE A 70 -5.13 -0.95 9.59
N GLU A 71 -4.00 -0.25 9.58
CA GLU A 71 -3.36 0.31 8.39
C GLU A 71 -2.12 -0.52 8.09
N PHE A 72 -2.10 -1.17 6.92
CA PHE A 72 -0.96 -1.92 6.44
C PHE A 72 -0.04 -1.01 5.64
N ARG A 73 1.23 -0.95 6.03
CA ARG A 73 2.26 -0.17 5.38
C ARG A 73 3.35 -1.07 4.84
N HIS A 74 3.68 -0.89 3.59
CA HIS A 74 4.76 -1.64 2.97
C HIS A 74 6.12 -1.28 3.57
N PHE A 75 6.87 -2.31 3.95
CA PHE A 75 8.26 -2.22 4.36
C PHE A 75 9.06 -3.31 3.64
N PRO A 76 9.30 -3.17 2.32
CA PRO A 76 9.90 -4.21 1.51
C PRO A 76 11.35 -4.46 1.93
N LEU A 77 11.67 -5.71 2.25
CA LEU A 77 13.00 -6.15 2.66
C LEU A 77 13.90 -6.54 1.47
N ASP A 78 13.30 -6.71 0.30
CA ASP A 78 13.98 -7.08 -0.94
C ASP A 78 13.23 -6.56 -2.18
N VAL A 79 13.83 -6.74 -3.36
CA VAL A 79 13.25 -6.27 -4.64
C VAL A 79 11.95 -7.00 -4.98
N ALA A 80 11.82 -8.29 -4.65
CA ALA A 80 10.60 -9.05 -4.91
C ALA A 80 9.44 -8.53 -4.04
N ALA A 81 9.69 -8.26 -2.75
CA ALA A 81 8.73 -7.60 -1.86
C ALA A 81 8.34 -6.21 -2.37
N PHE A 82 9.32 -5.45 -2.87
CA PHE A 82 9.07 -4.12 -3.43
C PHE A 82 8.15 -4.18 -4.66
N ASN A 83 8.39 -5.11 -5.58
CA ASN A 83 7.55 -5.30 -6.75
C ASN A 83 6.14 -5.77 -6.36
N ALA A 84 6.02 -6.73 -5.44
CA ALA A 84 4.73 -7.18 -4.93
C ALA A 84 3.97 -6.04 -4.21
N SER A 85 4.67 -5.14 -3.51
CA SER A 85 4.08 -3.96 -2.90
C SER A 85 3.50 -3.01 -3.96
N LYS A 86 4.22 -2.78 -5.05
CA LYS A 86 3.69 -1.97 -6.18
C LYS A 86 2.44 -2.61 -6.79
N ILE A 87 2.42 -3.91 -6.98
CA ILE A 87 1.25 -4.64 -7.48
C ILE A 87 0.04 -4.47 -6.54
N SER A 88 0.24 -4.58 -5.23
CA SER A 88 -0.86 -4.43 -4.26
C SER A 88 -1.44 -3.00 -4.24
N GLN A 89 -0.67 -1.99 -4.63
CA GLN A 89 -1.07 -0.59 -4.69
C GLN A 89 -1.71 -0.19 -6.02
N CYS A 90 -1.61 -1.03 -7.05
CA CYS A 90 -1.96 -0.66 -8.41
C CYS A 90 -3.47 -0.38 -8.62
N LYS A 91 -4.33 -1.06 -7.85
CA LYS A 91 -5.78 -0.82 -7.85
C LYS A 91 -6.24 -0.41 -6.46
N SER A 92 -6.46 0.87 -6.27
CA SER A 92 -6.78 1.45 -4.96
C SER A 92 -7.99 0.81 -4.25
N ASN A 93 -9.01 0.51 -5.01
CA ASN A 93 -10.24 -0.12 -4.50
C ASN A 93 -10.10 -1.62 -4.20
N GLU A 94 -9.01 -2.25 -4.64
CA GLU A 94 -8.73 -3.68 -4.44
C GLU A 94 -7.44 -3.94 -3.64
N SER A 95 -6.72 -2.89 -3.22
CA SER A 95 -5.40 -3.01 -2.57
C SER A 95 -5.41 -3.96 -1.37
N LEU A 96 -6.40 -3.86 -0.49
CA LEU A 96 -6.54 -4.78 0.66
C LEU A 96 -6.80 -6.22 0.22
N LYS A 97 -7.61 -6.42 -0.82
CA LYS A 97 -7.92 -7.76 -1.35
C LYS A 97 -6.68 -8.38 -1.97
N ILE A 98 -5.92 -7.61 -2.76
CA ILE A 98 -4.66 -8.07 -3.37
C ILE A 98 -3.64 -8.39 -2.28
N LEU A 99 -3.46 -7.50 -1.29
CA LEU A 99 -2.55 -7.70 -0.15
C LEU A 99 -2.85 -9.02 0.58
N ASN A 100 -4.11 -9.24 0.96
CA ASN A 100 -4.53 -10.46 1.65
C ASN A 100 -4.31 -11.70 0.80
N SER A 101 -4.58 -11.63 -0.52
CA SER A 101 -4.35 -12.74 -1.44
C SER A 101 -2.86 -13.08 -1.54
N LEU A 102 -1.98 -12.07 -1.62
CA LEU A 102 -0.53 -12.26 -1.69
C LEU A 102 0.00 -12.93 -0.42
N TYR A 103 -0.42 -12.51 0.78
CA TYR A 103 0.01 -13.15 2.03
C TYR A 103 -0.54 -14.56 2.19
N SER A 104 -1.82 -14.77 1.94
CA SER A 104 -2.46 -16.08 2.08
C SER A 104 -1.85 -17.14 1.17
N ASN A 105 -1.26 -16.72 0.05
CA ASN A 105 -0.68 -17.59 -0.96
C ASN A 105 0.81 -17.29 -1.22
N GLN A 106 1.52 -16.76 -0.23
CA GLN A 106 2.90 -16.29 -0.40
C GLN A 106 3.78 -17.34 -1.10
N GLN A 107 3.68 -18.62 -0.70
CA GLN A 107 4.48 -19.70 -1.25
C GLN A 107 4.19 -20.02 -2.73
N ALA A 108 3.08 -19.53 -3.28
CA ALA A 108 2.74 -19.74 -4.68
C ALA A 108 3.50 -18.81 -5.64
N TRP A 109 3.97 -17.65 -5.14
CA TRP A 109 4.60 -16.65 -6.00
C TRP A 109 6.03 -16.26 -5.57
N VAL A 110 6.39 -16.42 -4.29
CA VAL A 110 7.71 -15.97 -3.76
C VAL A 110 8.87 -16.88 -4.17
N ARG A 111 8.60 -18.04 -4.74
CA ARG A 111 9.62 -19.00 -5.14
C ARG A 111 10.28 -18.60 -6.44
N GLY A 112 11.59 -18.68 -6.51
CA GLY A 112 12.38 -18.41 -7.70
C GLY A 112 13.87 -18.35 -7.38
N LYS A 113 14.71 -18.49 -8.39
CA LYS A 113 16.17 -18.42 -8.27
C LYS A 113 16.70 -16.99 -8.36
N ASN A 114 15.89 -16.11 -8.93
CA ASN A 114 16.18 -14.68 -9.12
C ASN A 114 14.89 -13.88 -9.14
N VAL A 115 15.02 -12.56 -9.19
CA VAL A 115 13.89 -11.61 -9.16
C VAL A 115 12.99 -11.77 -10.39
N GLU A 116 13.53 -12.04 -11.56
CA GLU A 116 12.77 -12.24 -12.80
C GLU A 116 11.82 -13.42 -12.67
N GLU A 117 12.31 -14.57 -12.21
CA GLU A 117 11.49 -15.77 -12.00
C GLU A 117 10.40 -15.55 -10.96
N ILE A 118 10.71 -14.80 -9.88
CA ILE A 118 9.72 -14.44 -8.86
C ILE A 118 8.66 -13.49 -9.45
N ASN A 119 9.05 -12.52 -10.27
CA ASN A 119 8.11 -11.61 -10.93
C ASN A 119 7.18 -12.35 -11.90
N ASP A 120 7.68 -13.33 -12.66
CA ASP A 120 6.87 -14.16 -13.55
C ASP A 120 5.86 -15.01 -12.78
N ASN A 121 6.28 -15.56 -11.64
CA ASN A 121 5.40 -16.27 -10.73
C ASN A 121 4.33 -15.33 -10.13
N LEU A 122 4.72 -14.14 -9.70
CA LEU A 122 3.82 -13.12 -9.19
C LEU A 122 2.79 -12.70 -10.25
N LYS A 123 3.24 -12.44 -11.49
CA LYS A 123 2.38 -12.10 -12.63
C LYS A 123 1.36 -13.20 -12.92
N THR A 124 1.83 -14.44 -12.96
CA THR A 124 0.99 -15.62 -13.17
C THR A 124 -0.02 -15.79 -12.03
N PHE A 125 0.42 -15.62 -10.79
CA PHE A 125 -0.43 -15.69 -9.61
C PHE A 125 -1.55 -14.63 -9.67
N ILE A 126 -1.21 -13.37 -9.89
CA ILE A 126 -2.17 -12.25 -9.96
C ILE A 126 -3.23 -12.52 -11.04
N LYS A 127 -2.81 -12.98 -12.21
CA LYS A 127 -3.73 -13.35 -13.30
C LYS A 127 -4.65 -14.49 -12.90
N ASN A 128 -4.13 -15.54 -12.28
CA ASN A 128 -4.90 -16.71 -11.84
C ASN A 128 -5.89 -16.38 -10.71
N GLN A 129 -5.62 -15.36 -9.89
CA GLN A 129 -6.54 -14.86 -8.88
C GLN A 129 -7.65 -13.97 -9.47
N GLY A 130 -7.63 -13.71 -10.77
CA GLY A 130 -8.64 -12.90 -11.46
C GLY A 130 -8.54 -11.41 -11.20
N PHE A 131 -7.38 -10.91 -10.74
CA PHE A 131 -7.15 -9.48 -10.63
C PHE A 131 -6.89 -8.90 -12.03
N ASP A 132 -7.81 -8.03 -12.46
CA ASP A 132 -7.68 -7.32 -13.74
C ASP A 132 -6.80 -6.08 -13.56
N LEU A 133 -5.50 -6.25 -13.75
CA LEU A 133 -4.50 -5.19 -13.72
C LEU A 133 -3.41 -5.43 -14.78
N ASP A 134 -2.87 -4.34 -15.31
CA ASP A 134 -1.71 -4.38 -16.19
C ASP A 134 -0.43 -4.47 -15.33
N PHE A 135 0.11 -5.67 -15.24
CA PHE A 135 1.27 -5.96 -14.40
C PHE A 135 2.49 -5.08 -14.74
N GLU A 136 2.81 -4.94 -16.02
CA GLU A 136 3.98 -4.17 -16.46
C GLU A 136 3.79 -2.68 -16.17
N LYS A 137 2.59 -2.16 -16.38
CA LYS A 137 2.26 -0.78 -16.04
C LYS A 137 2.39 -0.53 -14.53
N CYS A 138 1.90 -1.46 -13.69
CA CYS A 138 1.98 -1.33 -12.24
C CYS A 138 3.42 -1.35 -11.72
N ILE A 139 4.24 -2.25 -12.25
CA ILE A 139 5.66 -2.39 -11.86
C ILE A 139 6.46 -1.14 -12.24
N ASN A 140 6.12 -0.50 -13.38
CA ASN A 140 6.86 0.64 -13.91
C ASN A 140 6.22 2.00 -13.53
N ASP A 141 5.15 2.02 -12.74
CA ASP A 141 4.50 3.26 -12.31
C ASP A 141 5.34 3.97 -11.24
N LYS A 142 5.92 5.10 -11.63
CA LYS A 142 6.79 5.90 -10.77
C LYS A 142 6.06 6.46 -9.55
N LYS A 143 4.77 6.78 -9.66
CA LYS A 143 3.99 7.31 -8.53
C LYS A 143 3.77 6.23 -7.47
N ILE A 144 3.49 5.00 -7.90
CA ILE A 144 3.36 3.86 -6.99
C ILE A 144 4.71 3.55 -6.35
N GLU A 145 5.79 3.57 -7.14
CA GLU A 145 7.15 3.37 -6.65
C GLU A 145 7.49 4.39 -5.55
N ASP A 146 7.34 5.68 -5.85
CA ASP A 146 7.63 6.76 -4.89
C ASP A 146 6.77 6.64 -3.63
N TYR A 147 5.50 6.24 -3.76
CA TYR A 147 4.62 6.00 -2.63
C TYR A 147 5.12 4.86 -1.73
N VAL A 148 5.47 3.71 -2.30
CA VAL A 148 5.99 2.56 -1.54
C VAL A 148 7.32 2.91 -0.86
N LEU A 149 8.23 3.61 -1.56
CA LEU A 149 9.50 4.06 -0.98
C LEU A 149 9.29 5.05 0.17
N ASN A 150 8.41 6.03 0.00
CA ASN A 150 8.14 7.02 1.04
C ASN A 150 7.54 6.39 2.31
N LEU A 151 6.70 5.37 2.18
CA LEU A 151 6.19 4.64 3.35
C LEU A 151 7.30 3.93 4.12
N SER A 152 8.31 3.39 3.43
CA SER A 152 9.43 2.69 4.05
C SER A 152 10.50 3.64 4.63
N LEU A 153 10.69 4.84 4.04
CA LEU A 153 11.72 5.79 4.45
C LEU A 153 11.31 6.71 5.61
N ILE A 154 10.03 6.93 5.84
CA ILE A 154 9.54 7.82 6.92
C ILE A 154 9.87 7.28 8.33
N HIS A 155 10.36 6.05 8.44
CA HIS A 155 10.56 5.37 9.71
C HIS A 155 11.98 4.81 9.91
N ILE A 156 12.91 5.18 9.05
CA ILE A 156 14.35 5.03 9.25
C ILE A 156 14.92 6.41 9.63
#